data_f98fe26299019eda1da8169be7b95878
#
_entry.id   f98fe26299019eda1da8169be7b95878
#
_cell.length_a   1.000
_cell.length_b   1.000
_cell.length_c   1.000
_cell.angle_alpha   90.00
_cell.angle_beta   90.00
_cell.angle_gamma   90.00
#
_symmetry.space_group_name_H-M   'P 1'
#
loop_
_entity.id
_entity.type
_entity.pdbx_description
1 polymer ?
#
loop_
_entity_poly.entity_id
_entity_poly.type
_entity_poly.pdbx_seq_one_letter_code
_entity_poly.pdbx_strand_id
1 'polypeptide(L)'
;MLIQEYYIFYTERCEIFSKSHHIFDEELTVQKQMSNLELYENDIHLSNWQFVKSHENIYVQVSDLIAGLLRKLFLFLDENPLTDIISIAMKLKDAQVKNFTLLWMLIRKSDEKSPLFIKNTNSQKNVQERMLKLQLLGVSNKESL
;
A
#
# COMPACT_ATOMS: atom_id res chain seq x y z
N MET A 1 -10.55 19.72 5.87
CA MET A 1 -10.33 19.11 7.20
C MET A 1 -8.92 18.57 7.20
N LEU A 2 -7.99 19.22 7.86
CA LEU A 2 -6.61 18.73 8.00
C LEU A 2 -6.62 17.65 9.08
N ILE A 3 -6.19 16.44 8.72
CA ILE A 3 -6.00 15.36 9.68
C ILE A 3 -4.81 15.77 10.56
N GLN A 4 -5.09 16.19 11.80
CA GLN A 4 -4.04 16.65 12.73
C GLN A 4 -3.33 15.50 13.48
N GLU A 5 -3.79 14.24 13.30
CA GLU A 5 -3.35 13.11 14.12
C GLU A 5 -2.72 12.00 13.24
N TYR A 6 -1.76 12.38 12.39
CA TYR A 6 -1.04 11.41 11.54
C TYR A 6 -0.30 10.35 12.34
N TYR A 7 0.15 10.66 13.56
CA TYR A 7 0.87 9.72 14.41
C TYR A 7 0.07 8.45 14.72
N ILE A 8 -1.27 8.51 14.74
CA ILE A 8 -2.14 7.35 14.98
C ILE A 8 -1.87 6.23 13.98
N PHE A 9 -1.66 6.57 12.69
CA PHE A 9 -1.31 5.57 11.69
C PHE A 9 0.01 4.86 12.03
N TYR A 10 1.00 5.60 12.49
CA TYR A 10 2.32 5.07 12.83
C TYR A 10 2.26 4.20 14.08
N THR A 11 1.56 4.64 15.13
CA THR A 11 1.40 3.87 16.37
C THR A 11 0.63 2.58 16.12
N GLU A 12 -0.48 2.62 15.37
CA GLU A 12 -1.21 1.42 14.96
C GLU A 12 -0.31 0.40 14.24
N ARG A 13 0.61 0.86 13.38
CA ARG A 13 1.55 -0.07 12.71
C ARG A 13 2.49 -0.73 13.70
N CYS A 14 3.05 0.03 14.64
CA CYS A 14 3.94 -0.49 15.67
C CYS A 14 3.26 -1.51 16.58
N GLU A 15 1.99 -1.27 16.94
CA GLU A 15 1.19 -2.18 17.77
C GLU A 15 0.75 -3.44 17.01
N ILE A 16 0.15 -3.29 15.82
CA ILE A 16 -0.32 -4.42 15.01
C ILE A 16 0.83 -5.37 14.63
N PHE A 17 2.01 -4.82 14.35
CA PHE A 17 3.19 -5.59 13.97
C PHE A 17 4.31 -5.41 15.02
N SER A 18 3.99 -5.60 16.27
CA SER A 18 4.86 -5.37 17.42
C SER A 18 6.18 -6.14 17.38
N LYS A 19 6.21 -7.31 16.72
CA LYS A 19 7.41 -8.14 16.52
C LYS A 19 8.27 -7.69 15.35
N SER A 20 7.85 -6.68 14.60
CA SER A 20 8.59 -6.12 13.47
C SER A 20 9.31 -4.85 13.89
N HIS A 21 10.46 -4.56 13.27
CA HIS A 21 11.11 -3.26 13.40
C HIS A 21 10.62 -2.34 12.27
N HIS A 22 10.12 -1.17 12.64
CA HIS A 22 9.54 -0.20 11.71
C HIS A 22 10.55 0.90 11.40
N ILE A 23 10.75 1.16 10.11
CA ILE A 23 11.60 2.25 9.63
C ILE A 23 10.69 3.23 8.90
N PHE A 24 10.59 4.43 9.44
CA PHE A 24 9.76 5.51 8.90
C PHE A 24 10.62 6.62 8.31
N ASP A 25 10.11 7.28 7.28
CA ASP A 25 10.72 8.52 6.82
C ASP A 25 10.62 9.62 7.88
N GLU A 26 11.62 10.50 7.94
CA GLU A 26 11.70 11.59 8.89
C GLU A 26 10.55 12.58 8.65
N GLU A 27 9.57 12.54 9.54
CA GLU A 27 8.47 13.49 9.63
C GLU A 27 8.51 14.13 11.02
N LEU A 28 9.09 15.31 11.12
CA LEU A 28 9.40 15.95 12.41
C LEU A 28 8.19 16.09 13.33
N THR A 29 7.01 16.37 12.77
CA THR A 29 5.77 16.51 13.54
C THR A 29 5.35 15.18 14.15
N VAL A 30 5.36 14.10 13.35
CA VAL A 30 5.01 12.75 13.79
C VAL A 30 6.05 12.23 14.78
N GLN A 31 7.33 12.42 14.47
CA GLN A 31 8.42 12.00 15.35
C GLN A 31 8.29 12.63 16.74
N LYS A 32 8.02 13.95 16.80
CA LYS A 32 7.79 14.65 18.08
C LYS A 32 6.57 14.12 18.81
N GLN A 33 5.48 13.81 18.10
CA GLN A 33 4.28 13.26 18.72
C GLN A 33 4.54 11.84 19.26
N MET A 34 5.17 10.97 18.47
CA MET A 34 5.48 9.60 18.89
C MET A 34 6.50 9.53 20.04
N SER A 35 7.48 10.45 20.08
CA SER A 35 8.47 10.50 21.18
C SER A 35 7.86 10.83 22.53
N ASN A 36 6.64 11.39 22.56
CA ASN A 36 5.92 11.69 23.80
C ASN A 36 4.92 10.59 24.17
N LEU A 37 4.83 9.51 23.41
CA LEU A 37 3.92 8.40 23.64
C LEU A 37 4.68 7.19 24.18
N GLU A 38 4.07 6.55 25.17
CA GLU A 38 4.50 5.25 25.64
C GLU A 38 3.55 4.20 25.04
N LEU A 39 4.06 3.39 24.11
CA LEU A 39 3.29 2.31 23.50
C LEU A 39 3.58 1.01 24.22
N TYR A 40 2.54 0.22 24.48
CA TYR A 40 2.66 -1.07 25.17
C TYR A 40 1.87 -2.15 24.43
N GLU A 41 2.41 -3.37 24.42
CA GLU A 41 1.69 -4.59 24.06
C GLU A 41 1.86 -5.60 25.18
N ASN A 42 0.77 -6.05 25.82
CA ASN A 42 0.79 -7.00 26.94
C ASN A 42 1.80 -6.60 28.03
N ASP A 43 1.76 -5.34 28.46
CA ASP A 43 2.66 -4.73 29.46
C ASP A 43 4.14 -4.63 29.04
N ILE A 44 4.46 -4.92 27.78
CA ILE A 44 5.81 -4.76 27.23
C ILE A 44 5.87 -3.42 26.50
N HIS A 45 6.81 -2.56 26.92
CA HIS A 45 7.06 -1.29 26.25
C HIS A 45 7.60 -1.52 24.83
N LEU A 46 6.92 -0.92 23.83
CA LEU A 46 7.34 -1.00 22.44
C LEU A 46 8.31 0.14 22.10
N SER A 47 9.47 -0.24 21.57
CA SER A 47 10.46 0.67 21.00
C SER A 47 10.93 0.15 19.62
N ASN A 48 9.99 -0.42 18.88
CA ASN A 48 10.24 -1.17 17.65
C ASN A 48 10.21 -0.30 16.40
N TRP A 49 10.46 1.00 16.52
CA TRP A 49 10.49 1.93 15.40
C TRP A 49 11.69 2.87 15.43
N GLN A 50 12.01 3.40 14.26
CA GLN A 50 12.96 4.48 14.09
C GLN A 50 12.56 5.38 12.93
N PHE A 51 12.94 6.66 13.00
CA PHE A 51 12.84 7.60 11.91
C PHE A 51 14.20 7.77 11.25
N VAL A 52 14.22 7.81 9.93
CA VAL A 52 15.44 7.98 9.13
C VAL A 52 15.18 8.99 8.01
N LYS A 53 16.23 9.64 7.54
CA LYS A 53 16.14 10.47 6.34
C LYS A 53 16.04 9.58 5.12
N SER A 54 15.03 9.81 4.27
CA SER A 54 14.78 8.98 3.10
C SER A 54 15.98 8.85 2.16
N HIS A 55 16.77 9.93 1.98
CA HIS A 55 17.95 9.91 1.12
C HIS A 55 19.13 9.05 1.69
N GLU A 56 19.07 8.68 2.96
CA GLU A 56 20.08 7.84 3.63
C GLU A 56 19.64 6.36 3.76
N ASN A 57 18.37 6.04 3.40
CA ASN A 57 17.82 4.70 3.58
C ASN A 57 17.14 4.18 2.32
N ILE A 58 17.75 3.18 1.69
CA ILE A 58 17.26 2.60 0.44
C ILE A 58 15.87 1.96 0.59
N TYR A 59 15.51 1.39 1.74
CA TYR A 59 14.21 0.76 1.96
C TYR A 59 13.09 1.81 1.97
N VAL A 60 13.34 2.98 2.58
CA VAL A 60 12.39 4.10 2.56
C VAL A 60 12.24 4.64 1.14
N GLN A 61 13.34 4.84 0.38
CA GLN A 61 13.28 5.27 -1.02
C GLN A 61 12.47 4.31 -1.89
N VAL A 62 12.69 3.00 -1.75
CA VAL A 62 11.94 1.97 -2.49
C VAL A 62 10.46 1.98 -2.09
N SER A 63 10.17 2.14 -0.79
CA SER A 63 8.80 2.26 -0.29
C SER A 63 8.07 3.45 -0.90
N ASP A 64 8.71 4.62 -0.95
CA ASP A 64 8.16 5.83 -1.55
C ASP A 64 7.88 5.66 -3.06
N LEU A 65 8.82 5.03 -3.77
CA LEU A 65 8.64 4.72 -5.19
C LEU A 65 7.41 3.81 -5.40
N ILE A 66 7.30 2.74 -4.62
CA ILE A 66 6.17 1.79 -4.71
C ILE A 66 4.86 2.49 -4.34
N ALA A 67 4.84 3.27 -3.26
CA ALA A 67 3.65 4.01 -2.85
C ALA A 67 3.20 5.01 -3.93
N GLY A 68 4.14 5.72 -4.55
CA GLY A 68 3.88 6.63 -5.66
C GLY A 68 3.31 5.93 -6.90
N LEU A 69 3.84 4.77 -7.26
CA LEU A 69 3.33 3.95 -8.36
C LEU A 69 1.92 3.42 -8.08
N LEU A 70 1.69 2.86 -6.88
CA LEU A 70 0.38 2.36 -6.48
C LEU A 70 -0.66 3.49 -6.44
N ARG A 71 -0.31 4.66 -5.94
CA ARG A 71 -1.20 5.83 -5.95
C ARG A 71 -1.63 6.19 -7.37
N LYS A 72 -0.69 6.27 -8.31
CA LYS A 72 -1.01 6.58 -9.72
C LYS A 72 -1.88 5.51 -10.35
N LEU A 73 -1.57 4.24 -10.10
CA LEU A 73 -2.36 3.12 -10.60
C LEU A 73 -3.79 3.16 -10.03
N PHE A 74 -3.94 3.37 -8.72
CA PHE A 74 -5.26 3.38 -8.11
C PHE A 74 -6.10 4.57 -8.58
N LEU A 75 -5.51 5.75 -8.75
CA LEU A 75 -6.19 6.89 -9.36
C LEU A 75 -6.66 6.54 -10.79
N PHE A 76 -5.78 5.97 -11.60
CA PHE A 76 -6.13 5.52 -12.95
C PHE A 76 -7.31 4.53 -12.96
N LEU A 77 -7.31 3.54 -12.04
CA LEU A 77 -8.40 2.57 -11.91
C LEU A 77 -9.71 3.23 -11.43
N ASP A 78 -9.64 4.21 -10.55
CA ASP A 78 -10.80 4.92 -10.02
C ASP A 78 -11.43 5.86 -11.04
N GLU A 79 -10.62 6.53 -11.87
CA GLU A 79 -11.06 7.51 -12.87
C GLU A 79 -11.61 6.87 -14.16
N ASN A 80 -11.25 5.61 -14.43
CA ASN A 80 -11.67 4.95 -15.67
C ASN A 80 -12.77 3.92 -15.41
N PRO A 81 -13.90 3.96 -16.15
CA PRO A 81 -14.96 2.97 -16.05
C PRO A 81 -14.49 1.60 -16.52
N LEU A 82 -15.21 0.54 -16.11
CA LEU A 82 -14.84 -0.84 -16.42
C LEU A 82 -14.70 -1.11 -17.92
N THR A 83 -15.56 -0.50 -18.74
CA THR A 83 -15.52 -0.62 -20.21
C THR A 83 -14.20 -0.14 -20.81
N ASP A 84 -13.65 0.95 -20.27
CA ASP A 84 -12.39 1.52 -20.74
C ASP A 84 -11.21 0.66 -20.30
N ILE A 85 -11.25 0.14 -19.08
CA ILE A 85 -10.25 -0.82 -18.57
C ILE A 85 -10.21 -2.08 -19.43
N ILE A 86 -11.35 -2.64 -19.83
CA ILE A 86 -11.43 -3.79 -20.75
C ILE A 86 -10.81 -3.42 -22.11
N SER A 87 -11.15 -2.27 -22.67
CA SER A 87 -10.59 -1.80 -23.93
C SER A 87 -9.08 -1.60 -23.87
N ILE A 88 -8.56 -1.13 -22.74
CA ILE A 88 -7.12 -0.98 -22.51
C ILE A 88 -6.46 -2.36 -22.37
N ALA A 89 -7.06 -3.27 -21.60
CA ALA A 89 -6.54 -4.62 -21.39
C ALA A 89 -6.32 -5.37 -22.70
N MET A 90 -7.24 -5.23 -23.66
CA MET A 90 -7.12 -5.83 -25.00
C MET A 90 -5.94 -5.29 -25.82
N LYS A 91 -5.44 -4.10 -25.51
CA LYS A 91 -4.34 -3.44 -26.23
C LYS A 91 -2.99 -3.61 -25.55
N LEU A 92 -2.94 -4.19 -24.35
CA LEU A 92 -1.71 -4.39 -23.60
C LEU A 92 -0.79 -5.38 -24.32
N LYS A 93 0.51 -5.11 -24.29
CA LYS A 93 1.55 -6.04 -24.72
C LYS A 93 1.77 -7.09 -23.64
N ASP A 94 2.28 -8.26 -24.02
CA ASP A 94 2.50 -9.40 -23.12
C ASP A 94 3.35 -9.03 -21.89
N ALA A 95 4.39 -8.20 -22.06
CA ALA A 95 5.19 -7.71 -20.94
C ALA A 95 4.40 -6.84 -19.96
N GLN A 96 3.44 -6.05 -20.46
CA GLN A 96 2.58 -5.21 -19.61
C GLN A 96 1.57 -6.07 -18.85
N VAL A 97 0.95 -7.03 -19.52
CA VAL A 97 0.05 -8.02 -18.89
C VAL A 97 0.79 -8.74 -17.77
N LYS A 98 2.01 -9.26 -18.07
CA LYS A 98 2.85 -9.94 -17.07
C LYS A 98 3.14 -9.06 -15.85
N ASN A 99 3.43 -7.79 -16.04
CA ASN A 99 3.69 -6.86 -14.95
C ASN A 99 2.45 -6.64 -14.08
N PHE A 100 1.26 -6.49 -14.67
CA PHE A 100 0.01 -6.39 -13.92
C PHE A 100 -0.32 -7.69 -13.19
N THR A 101 -0.08 -8.86 -13.81
CA THR A 101 -0.24 -10.16 -13.16
C THR A 101 0.66 -10.27 -11.93
N LEU A 102 1.95 -9.91 -12.06
CA LEU A 102 2.89 -9.94 -10.94
C LEU A 102 2.47 -9.00 -9.81
N LEU A 103 2.04 -7.78 -10.16
CA LEU A 103 1.56 -6.82 -9.17
C LEU A 103 0.31 -7.36 -8.45
N TRP A 104 -0.65 -7.91 -9.19
CA TRP A 104 -1.83 -8.56 -8.62
C TRP A 104 -1.46 -9.69 -7.65
N MET A 105 -0.52 -10.56 -8.05
CA MET A 105 -0.03 -11.65 -7.20
C MET A 105 0.65 -11.12 -5.93
N LEU A 106 1.42 -10.05 -6.02
CA LEU A 106 2.07 -9.42 -4.86
C LEU A 106 1.04 -8.84 -3.87
N ILE A 107 0.02 -8.15 -4.37
CA ILE A 107 -1.07 -7.61 -3.54
C ILE A 107 -1.81 -8.76 -2.85
N ARG A 108 -2.19 -9.80 -3.57
CA ARG A 108 -2.84 -10.99 -3.00
C ARG A 108 -1.99 -11.67 -1.93
N LYS A 109 -0.72 -11.91 -2.23
CA LYS A 109 0.22 -12.52 -1.28
C LYS A 109 0.35 -11.68 0.00
N SER A 110 0.34 -10.35 -0.12
CA SER A 110 0.37 -9.45 1.02
C SER A 110 -0.89 -9.59 1.88
N ASP A 111 -2.06 -9.61 1.24
CA ASP A 111 -3.36 -9.72 1.89
C ASP A 111 -3.57 -11.12 2.55
N GLU A 112 -3.16 -12.18 1.88
CA GLU A 112 -3.14 -13.55 2.41
C GLU A 112 -2.22 -13.69 3.64
N LYS A 113 -1.09 -12.95 3.66
CA LYS A 113 -0.17 -12.96 4.81
C LYS A 113 -0.75 -12.20 6.00
N SER A 114 -1.34 -11.05 5.76
CA SER A 114 -2.09 -10.27 6.75
C SER A 114 -2.97 -9.24 6.05
N PRO A 115 -4.30 -9.28 6.23
CA PRO A 115 -5.19 -8.27 5.67
C PRO A 115 -4.95 -6.87 6.26
N LEU A 116 -4.12 -6.76 7.29
CA LEU A 116 -3.72 -5.49 7.91
C LEU A 116 -2.49 -4.83 7.27
N PHE A 117 -1.78 -5.50 6.36
CA PHE A 117 -0.64 -4.90 5.65
C PHE A 117 -1.07 -3.74 4.74
N ILE A 118 -2.19 -3.91 4.03
CA ILE A 118 -2.73 -2.88 3.16
C ILE A 118 -3.93 -2.24 3.85
N LYS A 119 -3.69 -1.13 4.56
CA LYS A 119 -4.78 -0.35 5.16
C LYS A 119 -5.51 0.42 4.06
N ASN A 120 -6.79 0.17 3.93
CA ASN A 120 -7.64 0.83 2.95
C ASN A 120 -8.69 1.69 3.65
N THR A 121 -8.72 2.99 3.33
CA THR A 121 -9.69 3.95 3.87
C THR A 121 -10.91 4.14 2.96
N ASN A 122 -10.93 3.46 1.81
CA ASN A 122 -12.05 3.52 0.87
C ASN A 122 -13.19 2.58 1.28
N SER A 123 -14.37 2.79 0.70
CA SER A 123 -15.49 1.87 0.87
C SER A 123 -15.13 0.48 0.32
N GLN A 124 -15.66 -0.56 0.93
CA GLN A 124 -15.43 -1.94 0.50
C GLN A 124 -15.80 -2.16 -0.98
N LYS A 125 -16.87 -1.51 -1.46
CA LYS A 125 -17.27 -1.55 -2.86
C LYS A 125 -16.19 -1.00 -3.80
N ASN A 126 -15.60 0.14 -3.47
CA ASN A 126 -14.55 0.76 -4.29
C ASN A 126 -13.29 -0.12 -4.34
N VAL A 127 -12.95 -0.75 -3.21
CA VAL A 127 -11.82 -1.68 -3.14
C VAL A 127 -12.05 -2.88 -4.05
N GLN A 128 -13.23 -3.51 -3.98
CA GLN A 128 -13.58 -4.66 -4.81
C GLN A 128 -13.56 -4.30 -6.30
N GLU A 129 -14.14 -3.16 -6.68
CA GLU A 129 -14.12 -2.69 -8.07
C GLU A 129 -12.70 -2.45 -8.58
N ARG A 130 -11.85 -1.81 -7.78
CA ARG A 130 -10.43 -1.58 -8.10
C ARG A 130 -9.68 -2.89 -8.28
N MET A 131 -9.91 -3.88 -7.42
CA MET A 131 -9.28 -5.20 -7.51
C MET A 131 -9.74 -5.97 -8.75
N LEU A 132 -11.01 -5.89 -9.11
CA LEU A 132 -11.52 -6.45 -10.36
C LEU A 132 -10.86 -5.82 -11.59
N LYS A 133 -10.78 -4.49 -11.65
CA LYS A 133 -10.11 -3.77 -12.74
C LYS A 133 -8.63 -4.15 -12.87
N LEU A 134 -7.92 -4.26 -11.75
CA LEU A 134 -6.52 -4.69 -11.73
C LEU A 134 -6.36 -6.13 -12.23
N GLN A 135 -7.23 -7.03 -11.82
CA GLN A 135 -7.25 -8.41 -12.28
C GLN A 135 -7.45 -8.49 -13.80
N LEU A 136 -8.37 -7.70 -14.37
CA LEU A 136 -8.61 -7.66 -15.81
C LEU A 136 -7.38 -7.20 -16.61
N LEU A 137 -6.59 -6.27 -16.06
CA LEU A 137 -5.33 -5.84 -16.70
C LEU A 137 -4.25 -6.93 -16.67
N GLY A 138 -4.29 -7.81 -15.65
CA GLY A 138 -3.31 -8.91 -15.47
C GLY A 138 -3.73 -10.24 -16.11
N VAL A 139 -4.98 -10.38 -16.55
CA VAL A 139 -5.47 -11.59 -17.24
C VAL A 139 -5.55 -11.29 -18.74
N SER A 140 -4.67 -11.90 -19.51
CA SER A 140 -4.73 -11.79 -20.98
C SER A 140 -5.99 -12.50 -21.47
N ASN A 141 -6.94 -11.78 -22.05
CA ASN A 141 -8.06 -12.37 -22.80
C ASN A 141 -7.63 -13.02 -24.13
N LYS A 142 -6.34 -13.26 -24.33
CA LYS A 142 -5.82 -13.85 -25.58
C LYS A 142 -6.02 -15.35 -25.69
N GLU A 143 -6.47 -16.02 -24.62
CA GLU A 143 -6.74 -17.47 -24.64
C GLU A 143 -8.21 -17.83 -24.85
N SER A 144 -9.08 -16.85 -25.15
CA SER A 144 -10.53 -17.04 -25.26
C SER A 144 -11.12 -16.51 -26.59
N LEU A 145 -10.35 -16.55 -27.69
CA LEU A 145 -10.85 -16.33 -29.04
C LEU A 145 -10.38 -17.42 -29.99
#